data_43b3972c3e0c2a4f2d3cffbe4932f94a
#
_entry.id   43b3972c3e0c2a4f2d3cffbe4932f94a
#
_cell.length_a   1.000
_cell.length_b   1.000
_cell.length_c   1.000
_cell.angle_alpha   90.00
_cell.angle_beta   90.00
_cell.angle_gamma   90.00
#
_symmetry.space_group_name_H-M   'P 1'
#
loop_
_entity.id
_entity.type
_entity.pdbx_description
1 polymer ?
#
loop_
_entity_poly.entity_id
_entity_poly.type
_entity_poly.pdbx_seq_one_letter_code
_entity_poly.pdbx_strand_id
1 'polypeptide(L)'
;PLTILATGGKSYPGTGSDGSGYALAAAVGHTIIPPRPSLVPIICENTDKQFTTLMGLSLRNVTLNLIQKKTGKVIYSELGEMLFTHFGISGPLALTASSYMDVPTDYRITIDCKPGLTPEQLDARMLRDFEGSPNRAFGNALEALLPHSLIPVVVAKSGIPAERRVNPLTRE
;
A
#
# COMPACT_ATOMS: atom_id res chain seq x y z
N PRO A 1 4.82 7.78 -49.51
CA PRO A 1 4.14 6.79 -48.69
C PRO A 1 4.30 7.16 -47.20
N LEU A 2 3.25 7.00 -46.42
CA LEU A 2 3.25 7.16 -44.96
C LEU A 2 3.28 5.79 -44.32
N THR A 3 4.08 5.63 -43.26
CA THR A 3 4.13 4.41 -42.48
C THR A 3 3.73 4.73 -41.04
N ILE A 4 2.81 3.95 -40.48
CA ILE A 4 2.38 4.05 -39.10
C ILE A 4 3.00 2.89 -38.33
N LEU A 5 3.81 3.20 -37.30
CA LEU A 5 4.41 2.21 -36.41
C LEU A 5 3.47 1.99 -35.20
N ALA A 6 2.84 0.83 -35.12
CA ALA A 6 1.85 0.49 -34.10
C ALA A 6 2.15 -0.90 -33.49
N THR A 7 3.39 -1.12 -33.04
CA THR A 7 3.89 -2.42 -32.58
C THR A 7 3.59 -2.71 -31.09
N GLY A 8 2.92 -1.81 -30.38
CA GLY A 8 2.76 -1.90 -28.94
C GLY A 8 4.05 -1.53 -28.19
N GLY A 9 4.05 -1.79 -26.89
CA GLY A 9 5.17 -1.49 -25.99
C GLY A 9 6.02 -2.71 -25.65
N LYS A 10 6.47 -2.79 -24.36
CA LYS A 10 7.33 -3.88 -23.85
C LYS A 10 6.73 -4.57 -22.62
N SER A 11 5.46 -4.29 -22.29
CA SER A 11 4.87 -4.73 -21.03
C SER A 11 4.43 -6.21 -21.04
N TYR A 12 4.09 -6.75 -22.22
CA TYR A 12 3.53 -8.10 -22.33
C TYR A 12 4.07 -8.82 -23.58
N PRO A 13 5.30 -9.34 -23.53
CA PRO A 13 5.94 -9.99 -24.68
C PRO A 13 5.13 -11.15 -25.28
N GLY A 14 4.40 -11.90 -24.44
CA GLY A 14 3.54 -13.01 -24.87
C GLY A 14 2.37 -12.60 -25.76
N THR A 15 2.01 -11.32 -25.82
CA THR A 15 0.97 -10.75 -26.72
C THR A 15 1.55 -9.99 -27.90
N GLY A 16 2.87 -10.09 -28.14
CA GLY A 16 3.56 -9.40 -29.23
C GLY A 16 4.14 -8.04 -28.85
N SER A 17 3.96 -7.58 -27.61
CA SER A 17 4.54 -6.32 -27.10
C SER A 17 5.97 -6.56 -26.58
N ASP A 18 6.89 -6.92 -27.48
CA ASP A 18 8.27 -7.30 -27.19
C ASP A 18 9.29 -6.13 -27.19
N GLY A 19 8.83 -4.96 -27.58
CA GLY A 19 9.65 -3.75 -27.69
C GLY A 19 10.37 -3.57 -29.03
N SER A 20 10.10 -4.39 -30.05
CA SER A 20 10.71 -4.29 -31.39
C SER A 20 10.49 -2.92 -32.04
N GLY A 21 9.36 -2.24 -31.75
CA GLY A 21 9.08 -0.90 -32.24
C GLY A 21 10.09 0.15 -31.79
N TYR A 22 10.73 -0.01 -30.64
CA TYR A 22 11.75 0.94 -30.17
C TYR A 22 13.00 0.87 -31.06
N ALA A 23 13.41 -0.33 -31.48
CA ALA A 23 14.54 -0.50 -32.39
C ALA A 23 14.25 0.11 -33.75
N LEU A 24 13.03 -0.07 -34.28
CA LEU A 24 12.60 0.52 -35.54
C LEU A 24 12.56 2.04 -35.48
N ALA A 25 12.03 2.62 -34.39
CA ALA A 25 12.01 4.06 -34.19
C ALA A 25 13.44 4.64 -34.08
N ALA A 26 14.34 3.96 -33.38
CA ALA A 26 15.75 4.36 -33.30
C ALA A 26 16.45 4.33 -34.66
N ALA A 27 16.15 3.32 -35.48
CA ALA A 27 16.75 3.19 -36.82
C ALA A 27 16.39 4.35 -37.77
N VAL A 28 15.26 5.02 -37.52
CA VAL A 28 14.83 6.20 -38.29
C VAL A 28 15.14 7.53 -37.55
N GLY A 29 16.01 7.50 -36.54
CA GLY A 29 16.57 8.71 -35.91
C GLY A 29 15.83 9.19 -34.65
N HIS A 30 14.83 8.46 -34.12
CA HIS A 30 14.21 8.87 -32.88
C HIS A 30 15.07 8.51 -31.65
N THR A 31 15.12 9.39 -30.68
CA THR A 31 15.73 9.12 -29.37
C THR A 31 14.78 8.27 -28.53
N ILE A 32 15.26 7.12 -28.06
CA ILE A 32 14.48 6.23 -27.19
C ILE A 32 14.90 6.47 -25.74
N ILE A 33 13.96 6.96 -24.93
CA ILE A 33 14.12 7.00 -23.47
C ILE A 33 13.91 5.57 -22.96
N PRO A 34 14.87 4.99 -22.22
CA PRO A 34 14.76 3.62 -21.74
C PRO A 34 13.45 3.39 -20.98
N PRO A 35 12.59 2.44 -21.39
CA PRO A 35 11.38 2.11 -20.67
C PRO A 35 11.69 1.60 -19.28
N ARG A 36 10.89 2.01 -18.31
CA ARG A 36 10.95 1.52 -16.92
C ARG A 36 9.59 0.97 -16.49
N PRO A 37 9.56 0.06 -15.49
CA PRO A 37 8.30 -0.44 -14.94
C PRO A 37 7.43 0.71 -14.42
N SER A 38 6.13 0.64 -14.72
CA SER A 38 5.11 1.57 -14.26
C SER A 38 3.79 0.83 -14.11
N LEU A 39 2.95 1.24 -13.17
CA LEU A 39 1.70 0.55 -12.84
C LEU A 39 1.93 -0.94 -12.50
N VAL A 40 2.94 -1.22 -11.71
CA VAL A 40 3.33 -2.57 -11.30
C VAL A 40 3.15 -2.73 -9.78
N PRO A 41 2.96 -3.96 -9.28
CA PRO A 41 2.99 -4.23 -7.85
C PRO A 41 4.32 -3.79 -7.21
N ILE A 42 4.28 -3.40 -5.94
CA ILE A 42 5.45 -2.96 -5.20
C ILE A 42 5.95 -4.09 -4.31
N ILE A 43 7.22 -4.47 -4.50
CA ILE A 43 7.92 -5.39 -3.62
C ILE A 43 8.33 -4.59 -2.37
N CYS A 44 7.93 -5.07 -1.20
CA CYS A 44 8.31 -4.46 0.07
C CYS A 44 9.47 -5.25 0.69
N GLU A 45 10.47 -4.54 1.21
CA GLU A 45 11.47 -5.17 2.07
C GLU A 45 10.74 -5.75 3.29
N ASN A 46 10.81 -7.06 3.43
CA ASN A 46 10.06 -7.78 4.44
C ASN A 46 10.86 -7.83 5.74
N THR A 47 11.09 -6.67 6.34
CA THR A 47 11.72 -6.57 7.66
C THR A 47 10.79 -7.06 8.76
N ASP A 48 9.50 -7.17 8.48
CA ASP A 48 8.48 -7.53 9.45
C ASP A 48 7.63 -8.69 8.91
N LYS A 49 7.95 -9.93 9.34
CA LYS A 49 7.23 -11.14 8.94
C LYS A 49 5.72 -11.09 9.18
N GLN A 50 5.25 -10.18 10.02
CA GLN A 50 3.84 -10.00 10.32
C GLN A 50 3.04 -9.56 9.08
N PHE A 51 3.65 -8.84 8.13
CA PHE A 51 2.94 -8.45 6.91
C PHE A 51 2.68 -9.60 5.94
N THR A 52 3.45 -10.69 6.00
CA THR A 52 3.18 -11.88 5.18
C THR A 52 1.88 -12.58 5.58
N THR A 53 1.44 -12.42 6.84
CA THR A 53 0.17 -12.96 7.32
C THR A 53 -1.05 -12.23 6.75
N LEU A 54 -0.83 -11.03 6.16
CA LEU A 54 -1.88 -10.23 5.54
C LEU A 54 -2.11 -10.58 4.07
N MET A 55 -1.38 -11.55 3.51
CA MET A 55 -1.55 -11.97 2.11
C MET A 55 -3.03 -12.25 1.78
N GLY A 56 -3.52 -11.63 0.71
CA GLY A 56 -4.92 -11.73 0.27
C GLY A 56 -5.86 -10.71 0.92
N LEU A 57 -5.43 -9.97 1.96
CA LEU A 57 -6.25 -8.91 2.54
C LEU A 57 -6.33 -7.72 1.58
N SER A 58 -7.55 -7.40 1.15
CA SER A 58 -7.86 -6.15 0.46
C SER A 58 -8.32 -5.11 1.46
N LEU A 59 -7.73 -3.92 1.42
CA LEU A 59 -8.18 -2.75 2.15
C LEU A 59 -8.92 -1.81 1.22
N ARG A 60 -10.06 -1.31 1.66
CA ARG A 60 -10.89 -0.32 0.96
C ARG A 60 -10.98 0.95 1.78
N ASN A 61 -11.12 2.07 1.09
CA ASN A 61 -11.23 3.39 1.73
C ASN A 61 -10.07 3.68 2.68
N VAL A 62 -8.85 3.37 2.24
CA VAL A 62 -7.60 3.68 2.95
C VAL A 62 -6.82 4.72 2.18
N THR A 63 -5.99 5.50 2.87
CA THR A 63 -5.05 6.40 2.20
C THR A 63 -3.66 5.76 2.19
N LEU A 64 -3.09 5.61 1.00
CA LEU A 64 -1.72 5.17 0.81
C LEU A 64 -0.83 6.38 0.56
N ASN A 65 0.22 6.52 1.37
CA ASN A 65 1.24 7.54 1.19
C ASN A 65 2.56 6.90 0.78
N LEU A 66 3.14 7.38 -0.32
CA LEU A 66 4.49 7.06 -0.75
C LEU A 66 5.43 8.19 -0.32
N ILE A 67 6.39 7.89 0.53
CA ILE A 67 7.28 8.86 1.16
C ILE A 67 8.72 8.55 0.78
N GLN A 68 9.42 9.54 0.22
CA GLN A 68 10.85 9.40 -0.07
C GLN A 68 11.64 9.39 1.25
N LYS A 69 12.35 8.29 1.55
CA LYS A 69 13.05 8.12 2.85
C LYS A 69 14.05 9.23 3.13
N LYS A 70 14.84 9.64 2.13
CA LYS A 70 15.92 10.63 2.28
C LYS A 70 15.41 12.03 2.68
N THR A 71 14.28 12.46 2.12
CA THR A 71 13.76 13.83 2.29
C THR A 71 12.57 13.92 3.22
N GLY A 72 11.91 12.79 3.52
CA GLY A 72 10.63 12.76 4.22
C GLY A 72 9.45 13.29 3.39
N LYS A 73 9.68 13.65 2.12
CA LYS A 73 8.64 14.20 1.25
C LYS A 73 7.63 13.14 0.86
N VAL A 74 6.34 13.45 0.99
CA VAL A 74 5.24 12.67 0.43
C VAL A 74 5.20 12.92 -1.07
N ILE A 75 5.45 11.89 -1.86
CA ILE A 75 5.48 11.94 -3.33
C ILE A 75 4.12 11.62 -3.93
N TYR A 76 3.36 10.75 -3.26
CA TYR A 76 2.02 10.35 -3.65
C TYR A 76 1.19 10.10 -2.39
N SER A 77 -0.08 10.52 -2.44
CA SER A 77 -1.05 10.31 -1.35
C SER A 77 -2.45 10.29 -1.96
N GLU A 78 -3.11 9.14 -1.92
CA GLU A 78 -4.48 9.01 -2.43
C GLU A 78 -5.32 8.04 -1.60
N LEU A 79 -6.63 8.31 -1.59
CA LEU A 79 -7.68 7.46 -1.02
C LEU A 79 -8.09 6.41 -2.06
N GLY A 80 -8.23 5.14 -1.64
CA GLY A 80 -8.68 4.10 -2.55
C GLY A 80 -8.58 2.71 -1.97
N GLU A 81 -8.22 1.76 -2.83
CA GLU A 81 -8.12 0.33 -2.50
C GLU A 81 -6.71 -0.20 -2.75
N MET A 82 -6.30 -1.13 -1.93
CA MET A 82 -5.04 -1.86 -2.07
C MET A 82 -5.18 -3.32 -1.64
N LEU A 83 -4.21 -4.14 -2.05
CA LEU A 83 -4.15 -5.56 -1.75
C LEU A 83 -2.77 -5.92 -1.18
N PHE A 84 -2.73 -6.66 -0.09
CA PHE A 84 -1.52 -7.32 0.40
C PHE A 84 -1.24 -8.59 -0.39
N THR A 85 0.02 -8.78 -0.80
CA THR A 85 0.50 -9.97 -1.50
C THR A 85 1.60 -10.65 -0.68
N HIS A 86 2.07 -11.82 -1.13
CA HIS A 86 3.17 -12.51 -0.45
C HIS A 86 4.54 -11.80 -0.57
N PHE A 87 4.68 -10.86 -1.50
CA PHE A 87 5.93 -10.11 -1.72
C PHE A 87 5.84 -8.62 -1.37
N GLY A 88 4.65 -8.11 -1.09
CA GLY A 88 4.44 -6.69 -0.82
C GLY A 88 3.00 -6.27 -1.02
N ILE A 89 2.76 -5.27 -1.86
CA ILE A 89 1.43 -4.71 -2.08
C ILE A 89 1.10 -4.56 -3.57
N SER A 90 -0.18 -4.63 -3.87
CA SER A 90 -0.78 -4.45 -5.20
C SER A 90 -2.11 -3.70 -5.08
N GLY A 91 -2.92 -3.73 -6.13
CA GLY A 91 -4.19 -3.03 -6.22
C GLY A 91 -4.04 -1.58 -6.72
N PRO A 92 -5.15 -0.88 -6.95
CA PRO A 92 -5.14 0.40 -7.66
C PRO A 92 -4.17 1.43 -7.07
N LEU A 93 -4.17 1.63 -5.74
CA LEU A 93 -3.27 2.58 -5.07
C LEU A 93 -1.79 2.21 -5.26
N ALA A 94 -1.44 0.94 -5.06
CA ALA A 94 -0.05 0.49 -5.19
C ALA A 94 0.43 0.59 -6.64
N LEU A 95 -0.40 0.21 -7.61
CA LEU A 95 -0.07 0.32 -9.02
C LEU A 95 0.16 1.77 -9.43
N THR A 96 -0.72 2.69 -9.02
CA THR A 96 -0.54 4.12 -9.30
C THR A 96 0.70 4.67 -8.59
N ALA A 97 0.90 4.35 -7.30
CA ALA A 97 2.07 4.80 -6.54
C ALA A 97 3.39 4.37 -7.20
N SER A 98 3.45 3.17 -7.80
CA SER A 98 4.65 2.66 -8.46
C SER A 98 5.12 3.53 -9.62
N SER A 99 4.20 4.26 -10.29
CA SER A 99 4.54 5.17 -11.40
C SER A 99 5.30 6.42 -10.93
N TYR A 100 5.23 6.76 -9.63
CA TYR A 100 5.95 7.88 -9.02
C TYR A 100 7.30 7.47 -8.41
N MET A 101 7.66 6.18 -8.48
CA MET A 101 8.92 5.68 -7.93
C MET A 101 10.05 5.79 -8.94
N ASP A 102 11.15 6.40 -8.53
CA ASP A 102 12.39 6.48 -9.30
C ASP A 102 13.46 5.56 -8.69
N VAL A 103 14.12 4.77 -9.52
CA VAL A 103 15.24 3.91 -9.11
C VAL A 103 16.56 4.66 -9.39
N PRO A 104 17.51 4.71 -8.45
CA PRO A 104 17.59 3.98 -7.17
C PRO A 104 17.19 4.86 -5.97
N THR A 105 15.92 5.05 -5.71
CA THR A 105 15.45 5.85 -4.56
C THR A 105 14.74 4.95 -3.56
N ASP A 106 15.04 5.11 -2.27
CA ASP A 106 14.35 4.40 -1.19
C ASP A 106 13.07 5.11 -0.78
N TYR A 107 12.02 4.32 -0.66
CA TYR A 107 10.70 4.80 -0.26
C TYR A 107 10.22 4.11 1.02
N ARG A 108 9.34 4.80 1.73
CA ARG A 108 8.51 4.25 2.80
C ARG A 108 7.05 4.40 2.39
N ILE A 109 6.27 3.33 2.59
CA ILE A 109 4.83 3.36 2.40
C ILE A 109 4.17 3.36 3.76
N THR A 110 3.21 4.27 3.95
CA THR A 110 2.31 4.27 5.10
C THR A 110 0.87 4.14 4.62
N ILE A 111 0.06 3.46 5.41
CA ILE A 111 -1.36 3.23 5.11
C ILE A 111 -2.16 3.77 6.28
N ASP A 112 -2.99 4.79 5.99
CA ASP A 112 -4.02 5.23 6.92
C ASP A 112 -5.26 4.38 6.69
N CYS A 113 -5.59 3.57 7.69
CA CYS A 113 -6.73 2.65 7.65
C CYS A 113 -8.08 3.33 7.96
N LYS A 114 -8.09 4.58 8.43
CA LYS A 114 -9.28 5.33 8.81
C LYS A 114 -9.20 6.80 8.39
N PRO A 115 -8.94 7.10 7.12
CA PRO A 115 -8.70 8.48 6.64
C PRO A 115 -9.91 9.40 6.77
N GLY A 116 -11.10 8.85 7.01
CA GLY A 116 -12.32 9.63 7.29
C GLY A 116 -12.44 10.13 8.73
N LEU A 117 -11.50 9.80 9.62
CA LEU A 117 -11.49 10.24 11.01
C LEU A 117 -10.20 11.01 11.31
N THR A 118 -10.33 12.16 12.00
CA THR A 118 -9.13 12.79 12.57
C THR A 118 -8.59 11.95 13.74
N PRO A 119 -7.33 12.15 14.17
CA PRO A 119 -6.79 11.46 15.35
C PRO A 119 -7.68 11.61 16.59
N GLU A 120 -8.24 12.81 16.81
CA GLU A 120 -9.13 13.11 17.95
C GLU A 120 -10.47 12.37 17.82
N GLN A 121 -11.00 12.29 16.61
CA GLN A 121 -12.25 11.56 16.33
C GLN A 121 -12.04 10.05 16.49
N LEU A 122 -10.88 9.53 16.07
CA LEU A 122 -10.52 8.12 16.24
C LEU A 122 -10.35 7.78 17.72
N ASP A 123 -9.65 8.62 18.50
CA ASP A 123 -9.50 8.46 19.94
C ASP A 123 -10.88 8.45 20.64
N ALA A 124 -11.71 9.44 20.38
CA ALA A 124 -13.07 9.51 20.93
C ALA A 124 -13.93 8.28 20.54
N ARG A 125 -13.77 7.76 19.34
CA ARG A 125 -14.46 6.55 18.87
C ARG A 125 -13.97 5.33 19.64
N MET A 126 -12.66 5.17 19.80
CA MET A 126 -12.07 4.04 20.53
C MET A 126 -12.52 4.04 22.00
N LEU A 127 -12.47 5.19 22.66
CA LEU A 127 -12.92 5.32 24.05
C LEU A 127 -14.39 4.90 24.21
N ARG A 128 -15.27 5.43 23.36
CA ARG A 128 -16.69 5.05 23.37
C ARG A 128 -16.90 3.56 23.15
N ASP A 129 -16.18 2.95 22.22
CA ASP A 129 -16.28 1.52 21.93
C ASP A 129 -15.78 0.67 23.12
N PHE A 130 -14.75 1.13 23.85
CA PHE A 130 -14.23 0.49 25.06
C PHE A 130 -15.15 0.66 26.26
N GLU A 131 -15.71 1.85 26.48
CA GLU A 131 -16.69 2.13 27.52
C GLU A 131 -17.97 1.28 27.33
N GLY A 132 -18.40 1.08 26.09
CA GLY A 132 -19.54 0.22 25.75
C GLY A 132 -19.32 -1.27 26.01
N SER A 133 -18.06 -1.71 26.19
CA SER A 133 -17.72 -3.11 26.40
C SER A 133 -16.49 -3.30 27.30
N PRO A 134 -16.52 -2.84 28.57
CA PRO A 134 -15.33 -2.69 29.42
C PRO A 134 -14.63 -4.02 29.75
N ASN A 135 -15.33 -5.12 29.67
CA ASN A 135 -14.78 -6.45 29.93
C ASN A 135 -14.27 -7.18 28.68
N ARG A 136 -14.40 -6.55 27.51
CA ARG A 136 -13.95 -7.14 26.24
C ARG A 136 -12.42 -7.17 26.17
N ALA A 137 -11.87 -8.23 25.62
CA ALA A 137 -10.43 -8.31 25.33
C ALA A 137 -10.06 -7.30 24.25
N PHE A 138 -8.87 -6.69 24.35
CA PHE A 138 -8.40 -5.64 23.44
C PHE A 138 -8.45 -6.07 21.96
N GLY A 139 -7.95 -7.28 21.66
CA GLY A 139 -8.02 -7.81 20.29
C GLY A 139 -9.44 -7.84 19.73
N ASN A 140 -10.42 -8.30 20.53
CA ASN A 140 -11.81 -8.37 20.09
C ASN A 140 -12.48 -6.98 20.02
N ALA A 141 -12.03 -6.02 20.83
CA ALA A 141 -12.56 -4.67 20.81
C ALA A 141 -12.23 -3.92 19.51
N LEU A 142 -11.17 -4.34 18.80
CA LEU A 142 -10.77 -3.75 17.52
C LEU A 142 -11.59 -4.24 16.32
N GLU A 143 -12.44 -5.25 16.46
CA GLU A 143 -13.24 -5.82 15.34
C GLU A 143 -14.20 -4.80 14.71
N ALA A 144 -14.68 -3.82 15.47
CA ALA A 144 -15.52 -2.75 14.95
C ALA A 144 -14.76 -1.72 14.10
N LEU A 145 -13.42 -1.70 14.22
CA LEU A 145 -12.56 -0.71 13.56
C LEU A 145 -11.73 -1.30 12.42
N LEU A 146 -11.28 -2.54 12.54
CA LEU A 146 -10.30 -3.14 11.64
C LEU A 146 -10.79 -4.46 11.06
N PRO A 147 -10.36 -4.81 9.83
CA PRO A 147 -10.52 -6.16 9.30
C PRO A 147 -9.86 -7.18 10.24
N HIS A 148 -10.51 -8.31 10.42
CA HIS A 148 -10.08 -9.35 11.37
C HIS A 148 -8.59 -9.76 11.17
N SER A 149 -8.15 -9.92 9.92
CA SER A 149 -6.75 -10.30 9.61
C SER A 149 -5.73 -9.21 10.01
N LEU A 150 -6.14 -7.94 10.10
CA LEU A 150 -5.24 -6.84 10.47
C LEU A 150 -5.06 -6.71 11.98
N ILE A 151 -6.03 -7.18 12.76
CA ILE A 151 -6.05 -7.04 14.23
C ILE A 151 -4.79 -7.63 14.89
N PRO A 152 -4.33 -8.86 14.59
CA PRO A 152 -3.12 -9.40 15.20
C PRO A 152 -1.87 -8.54 14.97
N VAL A 153 -1.76 -7.94 13.77
CA VAL A 153 -0.63 -7.06 13.42
C VAL A 153 -0.67 -5.76 14.21
N VAL A 154 -1.85 -5.16 14.36
CA VAL A 154 -2.04 -3.93 15.14
C VAL A 154 -1.81 -4.19 16.62
N VAL A 155 -2.35 -5.28 17.17
CA VAL A 155 -2.11 -5.71 18.56
C VAL A 155 -0.62 -5.90 18.84
N ALA A 156 0.10 -6.63 17.97
CA ALA A 156 1.53 -6.83 18.13
C ALA A 156 2.33 -5.49 18.11
N LYS A 157 1.90 -4.53 17.29
CA LYS A 157 2.56 -3.21 17.19
C LYS A 157 2.18 -2.27 18.33
N SER A 158 1.02 -2.42 18.94
CA SER A 158 0.60 -1.61 20.09
C SER A 158 1.34 -1.96 21.39
N GLY A 159 1.94 -3.15 21.47
CA GLY A 159 2.54 -3.67 22.70
C GLY A 159 1.51 -4.06 23.77
N ILE A 160 0.21 -3.99 23.47
CA ILE A 160 -0.86 -4.36 24.40
C ILE A 160 -1.24 -5.83 24.14
N PRO A 161 -1.22 -6.71 25.17
CA PRO A 161 -1.66 -8.10 25.00
C PRO A 161 -3.11 -8.18 24.48
N ALA A 162 -3.35 -9.09 23.53
CA ALA A 162 -4.66 -9.26 22.89
C ALA A 162 -5.79 -9.56 23.89
N GLU A 163 -5.48 -10.34 24.92
CA GLU A 163 -6.38 -10.78 25.98
C GLU A 163 -6.61 -9.75 27.09
N ARG A 164 -5.82 -8.66 27.13
CA ARG A 164 -5.98 -7.61 28.14
C ARG A 164 -7.36 -6.97 27.99
N ARG A 165 -8.10 -6.83 29.10
CA ARG A 165 -9.38 -6.12 29.08
C ARG A 165 -9.18 -4.63 28.79
N VAL A 166 -10.15 -4.03 28.10
CA VAL A 166 -10.03 -2.62 27.69
C VAL A 166 -10.28 -1.64 28.82
N ASN A 167 -11.01 -2.02 29.88
CA ASN A 167 -11.31 -1.13 31.01
C ASN A 167 -10.09 -0.49 31.68
N PRO A 168 -8.94 -1.19 31.92
CA PRO A 168 -7.76 -0.60 32.53
C PRO A 168 -6.81 0.08 31.53
N LEU A 169 -7.18 0.20 30.24
CA LEU A 169 -6.34 0.87 29.27
C LEU A 169 -6.45 2.38 29.46
N THR A 170 -5.29 3.02 29.63
CA THR A 170 -5.15 4.48 29.74
C THR A 170 -4.76 5.07 28.38
N ARG A 171 -4.78 6.41 28.27
CA ARG A 171 -4.39 7.15 27.06
C ARG A 171 -2.86 7.26 26.86
N GLU A 172 -2.06 6.62 27.68
CA GLU A 172 -0.59 6.64 27.60
C GLU A 172 -0.05 5.78 26.46
#